data_cecd1f9b5a9c68e3365eba8a8d43b5a2
#
_entry.id   cecd1f9b5a9c68e3365eba8a8d43b5a2
#
_cell.length_a   1.000
_cell.length_b   1.000
_cell.length_c   1.000
_cell.angle_alpha   90.00
_cell.angle_beta   90.00
_cell.angle_gamma   90.00
#
_symmetry.space_group_name_H-M   'P 1'
#
loop_
_entity.id
_entity.type
_entity.pdbx_description
1 polymer ?
#
loop_
_entity_poly.entity_id
_entity_poly.type
_entity_poly.pdbx_seq_one_letter_code
_entity_poly.pdbx_strand_id
1 'polypeptide(L)'
;MTAPDLQAAADSLAIGISIIDRATAHAASTPGIDDQQTFLYDLAHAASAIEISRSLLDYGAKGDVEGKIACAFIADALAELQTKLFGQEESWGVEQGEIDMARNFIAKFKSPDFVASLSTVNAPMHLDEDFEMVADTFRRFA
;
A
#
# COMPACT_ATOMS: atom_id res chain seq x y z
N MET A 1 -21.47 -1.15 7.15
CA MET A 1 -20.30 -0.97 6.27
C MET A 1 -19.11 -0.51 7.12
N THR A 2 -17.94 -1.11 6.99
CA THR A 2 -16.74 -0.76 7.76
C THR A 2 -16.25 0.63 7.39
N ALA A 3 -16.12 1.53 8.38
CA ALA A 3 -15.55 2.86 8.16
C ALA A 3 -14.04 2.77 7.90
N PRO A 4 -13.46 3.72 7.13
CA PRO A 4 -12.02 3.82 6.99
C PRO A 4 -11.37 4.19 8.33
N ASP A 5 -10.11 3.83 8.47
CA ASP A 5 -9.32 4.09 9.67
C ASP A 5 -7.91 4.52 9.23
N LEU A 6 -7.79 5.78 8.86
CA LEU A 6 -6.54 6.33 8.32
C LEU A 6 -5.43 6.39 9.36
N GLN A 7 -5.76 6.48 10.65
CA GLN A 7 -4.74 6.41 11.70
C GLN A 7 -4.15 5.00 11.78
N ALA A 8 -4.99 3.96 11.83
CA ALA A 8 -4.53 2.58 11.82
C ALA A 8 -3.80 2.23 10.51
N ALA A 9 -4.21 2.83 9.38
CA ALA A 9 -3.50 2.70 8.10
C ALA A 9 -2.09 3.30 8.18
N ALA A 10 -1.96 4.51 8.72
CA ALA A 10 -0.66 5.17 8.88
C ALA A 10 0.26 4.40 9.84
N ASP A 11 -0.28 3.94 10.99
CA ASP A 11 0.48 3.16 11.96
C ASP A 11 0.97 1.82 11.36
N SER A 12 0.11 1.14 10.60
CA SER A 12 0.47 -0.11 9.93
C SER A 12 1.46 0.12 8.79
N LEU A 13 1.29 1.21 8.03
CA LEU A 13 2.22 1.59 6.96
C LEU A 13 3.61 1.91 7.50
N ALA A 14 3.71 2.52 8.69
CA ALA A 14 4.99 2.81 9.33
C ALA A 14 5.82 1.54 9.57
N ILE A 15 5.17 0.41 9.85
CA ILE A 15 5.83 -0.90 9.96
C ILE A 15 6.45 -1.30 8.61
N GLY A 16 5.66 -1.21 7.53
CA GLY A 16 6.13 -1.50 6.17
C GLY A 16 7.31 -0.61 5.76
N ILE A 17 7.24 0.69 6.05
CA ILE A 17 8.32 1.65 5.80
C ILE A 17 9.60 1.23 6.53
N SER A 18 9.51 0.92 7.81
CA SER A 18 10.66 0.49 8.62
C SER A 18 11.32 -0.78 8.06
N ILE A 19 10.51 -1.73 7.60
CA ILE A 19 10.99 -2.96 6.97
C ILE A 19 11.74 -2.64 5.66
N ILE A 20 11.17 -1.81 4.78
CA ILE A 20 11.79 -1.43 3.51
C ILE A 20 13.10 -0.67 3.73
N ASP A 21 13.14 0.26 4.69
CA ASP A 21 14.34 1.03 5.01
C ASP A 21 15.50 0.11 5.46
N ARG A 22 15.20 -0.87 6.31
CA ARG A 22 16.21 -1.84 6.77
C ARG A 22 16.63 -2.80 5.68
N ALA A 23 15.70 -3.32 4.88
CA ALA A 23 16.02 -4.18 3.75
C ALA A 23 16.90 -3.45 2.71
N THR A 24 16.63 -2.18 2.46
CA THR A 24 17.45 -1.34 1.59
C THR A 24 18.85 -1.13 2.16
N ALA A 25 18.97 -0.84 3.45
CA ALA A 25 20.27 -0.70 4.11
C ALA A 25 21.05 -2.03 4.13
N HIS A 26 20.36 -3.16 4.34
CA HIS A 26 20.94 -4.50 4.28
C HIS A 26 21.45 -4.79 2.86
N ALA A 27 20.66 -4.55 1.83
CA ALA A 27 21.07 -4.70 0.43
C ALA A 27 22.33 -3.88 0.12
N ALA A 28 22.36 -2.61 0.53
CA ALA A 28 23.49 -1.70 0.27
C ALA A 28 24.78 -2.15 0.95
N SER A 29 24.71 -2.93 2.02
CA SER A 29 25.86 -3.43 2.78
C SER A 29 26.27 -4.86 2.42
N THR A 30 25.50 -5.56 1.58
CA THR A 30 25.74 -6.97 1.23
C THR A 30 26.71 -7.09 0.05
N PRO A 31 27.89 -7.72 0.22
CA PRO A 31 28.79 -8.01 -0.90
C PRO A 31 28.13 -8.93 -1.94
N GLY A 32 28.35 -8.64 -3.22
CA GLY A 32 27.80 -9.49 -4.31
C GLY A 32 26.29 -9.37 -4.48
N ILE A 33 25.69 -8.27 -4.03
CA ILE A 33 24.23 -8.05 -4.12
C ILE A 33 23.70 -8.14 -5.56
N ASP A 34 24.53 -7.81 -6.54
CA ASP A 34 24.16 -7.89 -7.97
C ASP A 34 23.80 -9.32 -8.42
N ASP A 35 24.26 -10.34 -7.69
CA ASP A 35 23.90 -11.73 -7.94
C ASP A 35 22.54 -12.12 -7.33
N GLN A 36 21.94 -11.23 -6.55
CA GLN A 36 20.66 -11.45 -5.86
C GLN A 36 19.49 -10.75 -6.56
N GLN A 37 19.37 -10.92 -7.86
CA GLN A 37 18.39 -10.23 -8.72
C GLN A 37 16.95 -10.41 -8.26
N THR A 38 16.57 -11.60 -7.80
CA THR A 38 15.20 -11.88 -7.31
C THR A 38 14.88 -11.07 -6.07
N PHE A 39 15.80 -11.01 -5.09
CA PHE A 39 15.63 -10.20 -3.89
C PHE A 39 15.52 -8.72 -4.24
N LEU A 40 16.41 -8.20 -5.09
CA LEU A 40 16.39 -6.79 -5.51
C LEU A 40 15.10 -6.42 -6.23
N TYR A 41 14.60 -7.30 -7.08
CA TYR A 41 13.31 -7.12 -7.76
C TYR A 41 12.15 -7.05 -6.75
N ASP A 42 12.10 -8.01 -5.82
CA ASP A 42 11.06 -8.07 -4.80
C ASP A 42 11.10 -6.85 -3.87
N LEU A 43 12.30 -6.41 -3.48
CA LEU A 43 12.50 -5.21 -2.67
C LEU A 43 12.02 -3.94 -3.39
N ALA A 44 12.41 -3.77 -4.67
CA ALA A 44 12.00 -2.62 -5.46
C ALA A 44 10.47 -2.57 -5.66
N HIS A 45 9.86 -3.72 -5.91
CA HIS A 45 8.41 -3.83 -6.05
C HIS A 45 7.68 -3.50 -4.75
N ALA A 46 8.13 -4.04 -3.63
CA ALA A 46 7.57 -3.75 -2.31
C ALA A 46 7.76 -2.28 -1.92
N ALA A 47 8.95 -1.71 -2.16
CA ALA A 47 9.22 -0.29 -1.90
C ALA A 47 8.29 0.62 -2.70
N SER A 48 8.04 0.30 -3.97
CA SER A 48 7.09 1.05 -4.80
C SER A 48 5.67 1.03 -4.24
N ALA A 49 5.18 -0.14 -3.80
CA ALA A 49 3.86 -0.27 -3.19
C ALA A 49 3.74 0.53 -1.88
N ILE A 50 4.79 0.54 -1.06
CA ILE A 50 4.84 1.32 0.19
C ILE A 50 4.85 2.83 -0.10
N GLU A 51 5.59 3.31 -1.11
CA GLU A 51 5.57 4.73 -1.50
C GLU A 51 4.22 5.17 -2.08
N ILE A 52 3.58 4.34 -2.89
CA ILE A 52 2.20 4.59 -3.35
C ILE A 52 1.25 4.68 -2.16
N SER A 53 1.42 3.81 -1.16
CA SER A 53 0.62 3.82 0.07
C SER A 53 0.72 5.13 0.85
N ARG A 54 1.89 5.79 0.88
CA ARG A 54 2.05 7.14 1.47
C ARG A 54 1.16 8.16 0.77
N SER A 55 1.21 8.20 -0.55
CA SER A 55 0.37 9.12 -1.34
C SER A 55 -1.13 8.84 -1.16
N LEU A 56 -1.49 7.58 -0.95
CA LEU A 56 -2.89 7.19 -0.71
C LEU A 56 -3.42 7.60 0.65
N LEU A 57 -2.59 7.81 1.67
CA LEU A 57 -3.04 8.40 2.93
C LEU A 57 -3.57 9.83 2.72
N ASP A 58 -2.85 10.65 1.95
CA ASP A 58 -3.28 12.00 1.61
C ASP A 58 -4.56 11.99 0.76
N TYR A 59 -4.62 11.08 -0.21
CA TYR A 59 -5.84 10.87 -1.01
C TYR A 59 -7.02 10.43 -0.13
N GLY A 60 -6.80 9.51 0.79
CA GLY A 60 -7.81 8.99 1.71
C GLY A 60 -8.44 10.04 2.62
N ALA A 61 -7.71 11.12 2.92
CA ALA A 61 -8.21 12.24 3.71
C ALA A 61 -9.27 13.09 2.99
N LYS A 62 -9.45 12.91 1.67
CA LYS A 62 -10.44 13.66 0.88
C LYS A 62 -11.89 13.26 1.13
N GLY A 63 -12.14 12.02 1.58
CA GLY A 63 -13.50 11.55 1.84
C GLY A 63 -13.59 10.11 2.34
N ASP A 64 -14.80 9.67 2.64
CA ASP A 64 -15.06 8.32 3.18
C ASP A 64 -14.72 7.22 2.18
N VAL A 65 -15.04 7.43 0.90
CA VAL A 65 -14.76 6.45 -0.17
C VAL A 65 -13.27 6.37 -0.42
N GLU A 66 -12.60 7.51 -0.54
CA GLU A 66 -11.16 7.64 -0.72
C GLU A 66 -10.40 6.98 0.44
N GLY A 67 -10.88 7.21 1.66
CA GLY A 67 -10.34 6.56 2.86
C GLY A 67 -10.46 5.05 2.84
N LYS A 68 -11.59 4.52 2.37
CA LYS A 68 -11.77 3.07 2.20
C LYS A 68 -10.84 2.49 1.14
N ILE A 69 -10.68 3.18 0.01
CA ILE A 69 -9.75 2.77 -1.06
C ILE A 69 -8.32 2.77 -0.53
N ALA A 70 -7.92 3.81 0.19
CA ALA A 70 -6.59 3.90 0.81
C ALA A 70 -6.35 2.75 1.79
N CYS A 71 -7.29 2.48 2.70
CA CYS A 71 -7.17 1.37 3.64
C CYS A 71 -7.06 0.00 2.94
N ALA A 72 -7.85 -0.22 1.88
CA ALA A 72 -7.79 -1.47 1.11
C ALA A 72 -6.43 -1.66 0.43
N PHE A 73 -5.93 -0.63 -0.24
CA PHE A 73 -4.65 -0.69 -0.94
C PHE A 73 -3.49 -0.90 0.04
N ILE A 74 -3.45 -0.16 1.14
CA ILE A 74 -2.40 -0.29 2.16
C ILE A 74 -2.42 -1.70 2.78
N ALA A 75 -3.60 -2.24 3.06
CA ALA A 75 -3.73 -3.59 3.56
C ALA A 75 -3.24 -4.65 2.55
N ASP A 76 -3.51 -4.44 1.26
CA ASP A 76 -3.03 -5.32 0.20
C ASP A 76 -1.51 -5.24 0.03
N ALA A 77 -0.94 -4.04 0.00
CA ALA A 77 0.51 -3.82 -0.08
C ALA A 77 1.27 -4.47 1.09
N LEU A 78 0.75 -4.33 2.32
CA LEU A 78 1.35 -4.95 3.51
C LEU A 78 1.21 -6.48 3.50
N ALA A 79 0.10 -7.02 3.00
CA ALA A 79 -0.07 -8.47 2.86
C ALA A 79 0.87 -9.04 1.79
N GLU A 80 1.10 -8.33 0.69
CA GLU A 80 2.08 -8.73 -0.32
C GLU A 80 3.51 -8.69 0.23
N LEU A 81 3.86 -7.63 0.98
CA LEU A 81 5.15 -7.55 1.68
C LEU A 81 5.33 -8.73 2.63
N GLN A 82 4.30 -9.09 3.43
CA GLN A 82 4.34 -10.27 4.30
C GLN A 82 4.63 -11.55 3.52
N THR A 83 4.03 -11.71 2.35
CA THR A 83 4.25 -12.89 1.50
C THR A 83 5.70 -12.97 1.01
N LYS A 84 6.31 -11.84 0.65
CA LYS A 84 7.71 -11.76 0.22
C LYS A 84 8.68 -12.02 1.37
N LEU A 85 8.35 -11.61 2.58
CA LEU A 85 9.17 -11.80 3.78
C LEU A 85 9.13 -13.24 4.31
N PHE A 86 8.03 -13.95 4.12
CA PHE A 86 7.80 -15.25 4.74
C PHE A 86 8.91 -16.25 4.38
N GLY A 87 9.72 -16.63 5.39
CA GLY A 87 10.88 -17.52 5.24
C GLY A 87 12.10 -16.88 4.57
N GLN A 88 12.09 -15.56 4.35
CA GLN A 88 13.17 -14.79 3.74
C GLN A 88 13.66 -13.64 4.64
N GLU A 89 13.21 -13.57 5.87
CA GLU A 89 13.43 -12.45 6.78
C GLU A 89 14.92 -12.15 6.96
N GLU A 90 15.76 -13.18 7.09
CA GLU A 90 17.22 -13.03 7.19
C GLU A 90 17.82 -12.38 5.94
N SER A 91 17.38 -12.79 4.75
CA SER A 91 17.84 -12.22 3.47
C SER A 91 17.42 -10.76 3.30
N TRP A 92 16.33 -10.36 3.96
CA TRP A 92 15.84 -8.98 3.99
C TRP A 92 16.46 -8.15 5.13
N GLY A 93 17.23 -8.76 6.02
CA GLY A 93 17.81 -8.10 7.19
C GLY A 93 16.75 -7.61 8.20
N VAL A 94 15.62 -8.31 8.30
CA VAL A 94 14.49 -7.98 9.17
C VAL A 94 14.21 -9.11 10.17
N GLU A 95 13.53 -8.78 11.26
CA GLU A 95 13.17 -9.78 12.26
C GLU A 95 11.92 -10.56 11.87
N GLN A 96 11.90 -11.85 12.23
CA GLN A 96 10.74 -12.69 12.02
C GLN A 96 9.53 -12.16 12.79
N GLY A 97 8.38 -12.10 12.12
CA GLY A 97 7.11 -11.69 12.73
C GLY A 97 6.92 -10.18 12.89
N GLU A 98 7.85 -9.35 12.47
CA GLU A 98 7.72 -7.90 12.57
C GLU A 98 6.50 -7.36 11.83
N ILE A 99 6.25 -7.85 10.63
CA ILE A 99 5.07 -7.49 9.83
C ILE A 99 3.75 -7.92 10.48
N ASP A 100 3.78 -8.89 11.41
CA ASP A 100 2.58 -9.37 12.09
C ASP A 100 1.91 -8.31 12.98
N MET A 101 2.61 -7.25 13.33
CA MET A 101 2.01 -6.10 14.02
C MET A 101 0.91 -5.43 13.17
N ALA A 102 0.96 -5.52 11.84
CA ALA A 102 -0.06 -5.03 10.93
C ALA A 102 -1.20 -6.03 10.68
N ARG A 103 -1.16 -7.23 11.25
CA ARG A 103 -2.09 -8.34 10.98
C ARG A 103 -3.56 -7.93 11.12
N ASN A 104 -3.92 -7.23 12.19
CA ASN A 104 -5.31 -6.86 12.44
C ASN A 104 -5.82 -5.85 11.41
N PHE A 105 -4.99 -4.91 11.00
CA PHE A 105 -5.30 -3.97 9.93
C PHE A 105 -5.49 -4.70 8.59
N ILE A 106 -4.56 -5.57 8.24
CA ILE A 106 -4.62 -6.39 7.02
C ILE A 106 -5.91 -7.23 7.02
N ALA A 107 -6.19 -7.96 8.10
CA ALA A 107 -7.38 -8.81 8.19
C ALA A 107 -8.69 -8.02 8.04
N LYS A 108 -8.76 -6.80 8.60
CA LYS A 108 -9.92 -5.93 8.51
C LYS A 108 -10.16 -5.41 7.09
N PHE A 109 -9.14 -4.82 6.47
CA PHE A 109 -9.29 -4.06 5.23
C PHE A 109 -9.00 -4.87 3.95
N LYS A 110 -8.50 -6.10 4.09
CA LYS A 110 -8.37 -7.10 3.01
C LYS A 110 -9.46 -8.17 3.08
N SER A 111 -10.42 -8.07 4.01
CA SER A 111 -11.52 -9.04 4.10
C SER A 111 -12.36 -9.02 2.82
N PRO A 112 -12.84 -10.18 2.33
CA PRO A 112 -13.65 -10.26 1.12
C PRO A 112 -14.88 -9.35 1.14
N ASP A 113 -15.56 -9.26 2.28
CA ASP A 113 -16.75 -8.43 2.45
C ASP A 113 -16.43 -6.94 2.34
N PHE A 114 -15.29 -6.51 2.91
CA PHE A 114 -14.85 -5.13 2.80
C PHE A 114 -14.49 -4.78 1.35
N VAL A 115 -13.67 -5.60 0.70
CA VAL A 115 -13.25 -5.38 -0.69
C VAL A 115 -14.45 -5.40 -1.64
N ALA A 116 -15.39 -6.35 -1.48
CA ALA A 116 -16.62 -6.39 -2.27
C ALA A 116 -17.46 -5.13 -2.09
N SER A 117 -17.50 -4.54 -0.91
CA SER A 117 -18.25 -3.31 -0.66
C SER A 117 -17.75 -2.10 -1.47
N LEU A 118 -16.48 -2.11 -1.90
CA LEU A 118 -15.90 -1.03 -2.71
C LEU A 118 -16.44 -1.02 -4.16
N SER A 119 -16.94 -2.14 -4.67
CA SER A 119 -17.48 -2.23 -6.03
C SER A 119 -18.76 -1.42 -6.25
N THR A 120 -19.43 -1.01 -5.17
CA THR A 120 -20.71 -0.31 -5.21
C THR A 120 -20.61 1.17 -4.83
N VAL A 121 -19.41 1.67 -4.53
CA VAL A 121 -19.21 3.07 -4.15
C VAL A 121 -18.85 3.93 -5.35
N ASN A 122 -19.39 5.15 -5.37
CA ASN A 122 -19.01 6.18 -6.33
C ASN A 122 -18.28 7.30 -5.59
N ALA A 123 -17.10 7.64 -6.06
CA ALA A 123 -16.33 8.77 -5.56
C ALA A 123 -16.25 9.87 -6.62
N PRO A 124 -16.13 11.14 -6.23
CA PRO A 124 -15.77 12.20 -7.16
C PRO A 124 -14.36 11.94 -7.73
N MET A 125 -14.12 12.38 -8.96
CA MET A 125 -12.82 12.15 -9.61
C MET A 125 -11.70 13.04 -9.08
N HIS A 126 -12.01 14.05 -8.24
CA HIS A 126 -11.05 15.01 -7.68
C HIS A 126 -10.15 15.68 -8.72
N LEU A 127 -10.72 15.96 -9.90
CA LEU A 127 -10.04 16.70 -10.95
C LEU A 127 -9.97 18.18 -10.56
N ASP A 128 -8.93 18.87 -10.99
CA ASP A 128 -8.91 20.32 -10.96
C ASP A 128 -9.86 20.90 -12.05
N GLU A 129 -10.15 22.22 -11.96
CA GLU A 129 -11.14 22.87 -12.84
C GLU A 129 -10.84 22.70 -14.33
N ASP A 130 -9.55 22.73 -14.71
CA ASP A 130 -9.13 22.59 -16.10
C ASP A 130 -9.42 21.19 -16.63
N PHE A 131 -9.10 20.14 -15.83
CA PHE A 131 -9.39 18.76 -16.19
C PHE A 131 -10.88 18.41 -16.12
N GLU A 132 -11.66 19.02 -15.22
CA GLU A 132 -13.12 18.88 -15.21
C GLU A 132 -13.72 19.44 -16.50
N MET A 133 -13.27 20.60 -16.97
CA MET A 133 -13.73 21.20 -18.22
C MET A 133 -13.38 20.32 -19.44
N VAL A 134 -12.20 19.71 -19.46
CA VAL A 134 -11.80 18.75 -20.50
C VAL A 134 -12.68 17.51 -20.46
N ALA A 135 -12.89 16.91 -19.28
CA ALA A 135 -13.73 15.75 -19.10
C ALA A 135 -15.18 16.00 -19.55
N ASP A 136 -15.76 17.16 -19.20
CA ASP A 136 -17.10 17.55 -19.62
C ASP A 136 -17.20 17.77 -21.13
N THR A 137 -16.14 18.30 -21.73
CA THR A 137 -16.09 18.43 -23.19
C THR A 137 -16.18 17.07 -23.87
N PHE A 138 -15.37 16.11 -23.43
CA PHE A 138 -15.42 14.74 -23.99
C PHE A 138 -16.76 14.06 -23.76
N ARG A 139 -17.38 14.21 -22.57
CA ARG A 139 -18.70 13.62 -22.28
C ARG A 139 -19.82 14.13 -23.22
N ARG A 140 -19.71 15.37 -23.71
CA ARG A 140 -20.68 15.96 -24.65
C ARG A 140 -20.56 15.41 -26.06
N PHE A 141 -19.42 14.83 -26.42
CA PHE A 141 -19.15 14.25 -27.74
C PHE A 141 -19.26 12.73 -27.80
N ALA A 142 -19.49 12.06 -26.65
CA ALA A 142 -19.69 10.62 -26.56
C ALA A 142 -21.18 10.25 -26.59
#